data_7737ca09ee00463ce14036d0aecdf608
#
_entry.id   7737ca09ee00463ce14036d0aecdf608
#
_cell.length_a   1.000
_cell.length_b   1.000
_cell.length_c   1.000
_cell.angle_alpha   90.00
_cell.angle_beta   90.00
_cell.angle_gamma   90.00
#
_symmetry.space_group_name_H-M   'P 1'
#
loop_
_entity.id
_entity.type
_entity.pdbx_description
1 polymer ?
#
loop_
_entity_poly.entity_id
_entity_poly.type
_entity_poly.pdbx_seq_one_letter_code
_entity_poly.pdbx_strand_id
1 'polypeptide(L)'
;VSGSKENPVFATVFVLLYVGHLLADYPFQTDHQAAHKADHSAEGWRANLAHATTHAAACGPALTVVIAVLDVTVSLPAVLVALVWIGSTHAFIDRRWPVRWWMNRMRQTSWAEHGGAAHVDQTAHILALALAALTLAA
;
A
#
# COMPACT_ATOMS: atom_id res chain seq x y z
N VAL A 1 3.10 38.33 -6.82
CA VAL A 1 3.28 36.92 -7.16
C VAL A 1 3.00 36.16 -5.88
N SER A 2 1.76 35.63 -5.74
CA SER A 2 1.39 34.74 -4.64
C SER A 2 2.15 33.45 -4.85
N GLY A 3 3.23 33.22 -4.07
CA GLY A 3 3.92 31.96 -4.05
C GLY A 3 2.93 30.89 -3.61
N SER A 4 2.65 29.94 -4.49
CA SER A 4 1.95 28.71 -4.11
C SER A 4 2.76 28.11 -2.96
N LYS A 5 2.18 28.07 -1.76
CA LYS A 5 2.77 27.30 -0.65
C LYS A 5 2.77 25.85 -1.15
N GLU A 6 3.93 25.37 -1.58
CA GLU A 6 4.10 23.95 -1.81
C GLU A 6 3.68 23.24 -0.51
N ASN A 7 2.76 22.31 -0.63
CA ASN A 7 2.32 21.54 0.53
C ASN A 7 3.30 20.34 0.68
N PRO A 8 4.41 20.49 1.43
CA PRO A 8 5.42 19.44 1.56
C PRO A 8 4.86 18.21 2.29
N VAL A 9 3.69 18.34 2.90
CA VAL A 9 3.05 17.27 3.69
C VAL A 9 2.77 16.06 2.83
N PHE A 10 2.14 16.24 1.66
CA PHE A 10 1.84 15.12 0.76
C PHE A 10 3.10 14.31 0.41
N ALA A 11 4.14 14.99 -0.06
CA ALA A 11 5.36 14.30 -0.51
C ALA A 11 6.01 13.53 0.64
N THR A 12 6.10 14.12 1.83
CA THR A 12 6.70 13.47 3.00
C THR A 12 5.85 12.30 3.49
N VAL A 13 4.53 12.48 3.59
CA VAL A 13 3.61 11.39 3.96
C VAL A 13 3.73 10.25 2.96
N PHE A 14 3.68 10.54 1.67
CA PHE A 14 3.78 9.52 0.64
C PHE A 14 5.11 8.74 0.70
N VAL A 15 6.24 9.44 0.84
CA VAL A 15 7.56 8.78 0.92
C VAL A 15 7.64 7.87 2.15
N LEU A 16 7.15 8.29 3.31
CA LEU A 16 7.20 7.49 4.52
C LEU A 16 6.24 6.29 4.46
N LEU A 17 5.04 6.45 3.88
CA LEU A 17 4.14 5.33 3.62
C LEU A 17 4.75 4.33 2.62
N TYR A 18 5.43 4.84 1.58
CA TYR A 18 6.12 4.00 0.61
C TYR A 18 7.27 3.21 1.24
N VAL A 19 8.07 3.85 2.11
CA VAL A 19 9.11 3.14 2.88
C VAL A 19 8.49 2.08 3.79
N GLY A 20 7.40 2.38 4.50
CA GLY A 20 6.66 1.42 5.32
C GLY A 20 6.16 0.23 4.48
N HIS A 21 5.65 0.49 3.29
CA HIS A 21 5.22 -0.54 2.34
C HIS A 21 6.40 -1.45 1.91
N LEU A 22 7.54 -0.88 1.53
CA LEU A 22 8.73 -1.66 1.17
C LEU A 22 9.24 -2.52 2.33
N LEU A 23 9.21 -1.98 3.56
CA LEU A 23 9.58 -2.75 4.76
C LEU A 23 8.66 -3.95 4.97
N ALA A 24 7.36 -3.79 4.73
CA ALA A 24 6.39 -4.86 4.88
C ALA A 24 6.52 -5.93 3.78
N ASP A 25 6.79 -5.52 2.52
CA ASP A 25 6.90 -6.43 1.38
C ASP A 25 8.20 -7.22 1.34
N TYR A 26 9.29 -6.67 1.85
CA TYR A 26 10.60 -7.31 1.74
C TYR A 26 11.10 -7.85 3.08
N PRO A 27 11.57 -7.04 4.05
CA PRO A 27 12.16 -7.60 5.26
C PRO A 27 11.15 -8.21 6.24
N PHE A 28 9.87 -7.84 6.20
CA PHE A 28 8.86 -8.32 7.15
C PHE A 28 7.90 -9.35 6.57
N GLN A 29 7.99 -9.64 5.27
CA GLN A 29 7.20 -10.70 4.66
C GLN A 29 7.86 -12.07 4.90
N THR A 30 7.09 -13.02 5.43
CA THR A 30 7.56 -14.39 5.60
C THR A 30 7.40 -15.20 4.30
N ASP A 31 8.21 -16.26 4.12
CA ASP A 31 8.09 -17.19 2.99
C ASP A 31 6.68 -17.79 2.91
N HIS A 32 6.08 -18.10 4.05
CA HIS A 32 4.71 -18.61 4.13
C HIS A 32 3.69 -17.60 3.56
N GLN A 33 3.79 -16.32 3.95
CA GLN A 33 2.92 -15.27 3.42
C GLN A 33 3.13 -15.10 1.91
N ALA A 34 4.38 -15.05 1.45
CA ALA A 34 4.70 -14.90 0.03
C ALA A 34 4.14 -16.05 -0.82
N ALA A 35 4.20 -17.29 -0.31
CA ALA A 35 3.73 -18.48 -1.01
C ALA A 35 2.20 -18.56 -1.07
N HIS A 36 1.49 -18.23 0.03
CA HIS A 36 0.08 -18.58 0.21
C HIS A 36 -0.90 -17.41 0.12
N LYS A 37 -0.46 -16.14 0.21
CA LYS A 37 -1.38 -14.97 0.28
C LYS A 37 -2.38 -14.84 -0.89
N ALA A 38 -2.14 -15.52 -2.02
CA ALA A 38 -3.06 -15.54 -3.15
C ALA A 38 -3.98 -16.77 -3.21
N ASP A 39 -3.79 -17.77 -2.34
CA ASP A 39 -4.55 -19.02 -2.37
C ASP A 39 -6.00 -18.83 -1.93
N HIS A 40 -6.93 -19.57 -2.57
CA HIS A 40 -8.36 -19.52 -2.26
C HIS A 40 -8.79 -20.38 -1.05
N SER A 41 -7.82 -20.81 -0.24
CA SER A 41 -8.04 -21.59 0.99
C SER A 41 -8.17 -20.70 2.23
N ALA A 42 -8.60 -21.27 3.34
CA ALA A 42 -8.59 -20.58 4.65
C ALA A 42 -7.17 -20.21 5.07
N GLU A 43 -6.18 -21.03 4.75
CA GLU A 43 -4.77 -20.76 4.97
C GLU A 43 -4.31 -19.55 4.15
N GLY A 44 -4.66 -19.49 2.87
CA GLY A 44 -4.36 -18.35 1.99
C GLY A 44 -4.97 -17.05 2.50
N TRP A 45 -6.21 -17.07 2.99
CA TRP A 45 -6.82 -15.89 3.59
C TRP A 45 -6.11 -15.46 4.88
N ARG A 46 -5.68 -16.38 5.73
CA ARG A 46 -4.91 -16.06 6.93
C ARG A 46 -3.56 -15.45 6.59
N ALA A 47 -2.85 -16.03 5.62
CA ALA A 47 -1.57 -15.50 5.14
C ALA A 47 -1.72 -14.08 4.55
N ASN A 48 -2.76 -13.85 3.73
CA ASN A 48 -3.07 -12.56 3.14
C ASN A 48 -3.40 -11.50 4.20
N LEU A 49 -4.31 -11.79 5.13
CA LEU A 49 -4.68 -10.85 6.19
C LEU A 49 -3.52 -10.55 7.15
N ALA A 50 -2.71 -11.56 7.50
CA ALA A 50 -1.52 -11.36 8.31
C ALA A 50 -0.52 -10.43 7.61
N HIS A 51 -0.29 -10.64 6.30
CA HIS A 51 0.58 -9.77 5.51
C HIS A 51 0.02 -8.34 5.39
N ALA A 52 -1.26 -8.18 5.08
CA ALA A 52 -1.91 -6.87 5.03
C ALA A 52 -1.86 -6.12 6.38
N THR A 53 -1.98 -6.85 7.50
CA THR A 53 -1.81 -6.29 8.85
C THR A 53 -0.37 -5.81 9.07
N THR A 54 0.64 -6.53 8.54
CA THR A 54 2.04 -6.09 8.59
C THR A 54 2.22 -4.74 7.88
N HIS A 55 1.55 -4.52 6.74
CA HIS A 55 1.56 -3.22 6.05
C HIS A 55 0.96 -2.10 6.89
N ALA A 56 -0.21 -2.31 7.48
CA ALA A 56 -0.81 -1.32 8.37
C ALA A 56 0.09 -1.03 9.57
N ALA A 57 0.70 -2.08 10.17
CA ALA A 57 1.60 -1.94 11.30
C ALA A 57 2.92 -1.22 10.93
N ALA A 58 3.45 -1.42 9.72
CA ALA A 58 4.65 -0.72 9.25
C ALA A 58 4.37 0.75 8.91
N CYS A 59 3.18 1.06 8.36
CA CYS A 59 2.78 2.42 8.04
C CYS A 59 2.38 3.25 9.27
N GLY A 60 1.91 2.63 10.36
CA GLY A 60 1.53 3.33 11.59
C GLY A 60 2.67 4.17 12.20
N PRO A 61 3.84 3.60 12.49
CA PRO A 61 5.02 4.35 12.94
C PRO A 61 5.44 5.45 11.96
N ALA A 62 5.35 5.20 10.64
CA ALA A 62 5.66 6.20 9.63
C ALA A 62 4.75 7.44 9.78
N LEU A 63 3.45 7.24 9.97
CA LEU A 63 2.51 8.35 10.22
C LEU A 63 2.77 9.04 11.57
N THR A 64 3.15 8.30 12.60
CA THR A 64 3.53 8.89 13.89
C THR A 64 4.74 9.82 13.75
N VAL A 65 5.75 9.43 12.96
CA VAL A 65 6.91 10.29 12.67
C VAL A 65 6.47 11.57 11.93
N VAL A 66 5.59 11.46 10.94
CA VAL A 66 5.05 12.64 10.23
C VAL A 66 4.40 13.62 11.20
N ILE A 67 3.53 13.14 12.07
CA ILE A 67 2.81 13.97 13.02
C ILE A 67 3.77 14.63 14.01
N ALA A 68 4.72 13.84 14.57
CA ALA A 68 5.62 14.33 15.62
C ALA A 68 6.74 15.24 15.12
N VAL A 69 7.25 15.00 13.89
CA VAL A 69 8.44 15.72 13.37
C VAL A 69 8.05 16.90 12.50
N LEU A 70 6.94 16.79 11.76
CA LEU A 70 6.51 17.84 10.83
C LEU A 70 5.44 18.78 11.42
N ASP A 71 5.06 18.57 12.68
CA ASP A 71 4.00 19.33 13.36
C ASP A 71 2.69 19.38 12.53
N VAL A 72 2.40 18.27 11.85
CA VAL A 72 1.19 18.14 11.02
C VAL A 72 0.05 17.66 11.89
N THR A 73 -1.00 18.47 11.99
CA THR A 73 -2.21 18.08 12.70
C THR A 73 -3.08 17.17 11.83
N VAL A 74 -2.95 15.88 12.03
CA VAL A 74 -3.84 14.89 11.41
C VAL A 74 -4.75 14.30 12.48
N SER A 75 -6.04 14.23 12.20
CA SER A 75 -6.99 13.67 13.16
C SER A 75 -6.82 12.16 13.28
N LEU A 76 -6.97 11.62 14.49
CA LEU A 76 -6.92 10.16 14.72
C LEU A 76 -7.88 9.38 13.81
N PRO A 77 -9.14 9.80 13.58
CA PRO A 77 -10.02 9.14 12.63
C PRO A 77 -9.43 9.08 11.20
N ALA A 78 -8.78 10.14 10.71
CA ALA A 78 -8.16 10.14 9.39
C ALA A 78 -7.00 9.14 9.30
N VAL A 79 -6.17 9.05 10.35
CA VAL A 79 -5.11 8.04 10.44
C VAL A 79 -5.68 6.62 10.39
N LEU A 80 -6.72 6.34 11.18
CA LEU A 80 -7.36 5.02 11.21
C LEU A 80 -7.97 4.66 9.86
N VAL A 81 -8.64 5.60 9.20
CA VAL A 81 -9.19 5.40 7.84
C VAL A 81 -8.08 5.11 6.84
N ALA A 82 -6.97 5.85 6.89
CA ALA A 82 -5.82 5.61 6.02
C ALA A 82 -5.20 4.22 6.24
N LEU A 83 -5.03 3.78 7.49
CA LEU A 83 -4.49 2.45 7.79
C LEU A 83 -5.43 1.32 7.35
N VAL A 84 -6.75 1.49 7.55
CA VAL A 84 -7.75 0.53 7.05
C VAL A 84 -7.75 0.50 5.51
N TRP A 85 -7.65 1.65 4.86
CA TRP A 85 -7.53 1.75 3.41
C TRP A 85 -6.29 1.02 2.90
N ILE A 86 -5.11 1.29 3.49
CA ILE A 86 -3.84 0.65 3.12
C ILE A 86 -3.95 -0.87 3.29
N GLY A 87 -4.39 -1.35 4.46
CA GLY A 87 -4.50 -2.79 4.72
C GLY A 87 -5.51 -3.49 3.80
N SER A 88 -6.69 -2.90 3.58
CA SER A 88 -7.75 -3.51 2.75
C SER A 88 -7.39 -3.52 1.27
N THR A 89 -6.84 -2.43 0.73
CA THR A 89 -6.38 -2.37 -0.66
C THR A 89 -5.21 -3.31 -0.90
N HIS A 90 -4.27 -3.40 0.06
CA HIS A 90 -3.16 -4.33 -0.02
C HIS A 90 -3.67 -5.79 -0.04
N ALA A 91 -4.54 -6.16 0.91
CA ALA A 91 -5.16 -7.48 0.93
C ALA A 91 -5.89 -7.82 -0.39
N PHE A 92 -6.58 -6.86 -0.99
CA PHE A 92 -7.30 -7.04 -2.25
C PHE A 92 -6.37 -7.25 -3.44
N ILE A 93 -5.34 -6.41 -3.59
CA ILE A 93 -4.40 -6.47 -4.71
C ILE A 93 -3.60 -7.79 -4.66
N ASP A 94 -3.14 -8.19 -3.49
CA ASP A 94 -2.36 -9.41 -3.25
C ASP A 94 -3.10 -10.72 -3.58
N ARG A 95 -4.42 -10.68 -3.80
CA ARG A 95 -5.15 -11.83 -4.34
C ARG A 95 -4.76 -12.16 -5.78
N ARG A 96 -3.95 -11.35 -6.44
CA ARG A 96 -3.43 -11.50 -7.81
C ARG A 96 -4.50 -11.49 -8.91
N TRP A 97 -5.73 -11.93 -8.61
CA TRP A 97 -6.79 -11.94 -9.61
C TRP A 97 -7.20 -10.53 -10.09
N PRO A 98 -7.18 -9.44 -9.27
CA PRO A 98 -7.50 -8.10 -9.76
C PRO A 98 -6.50 -7.63 -10.80
N VAL A 99 -5.20 -7.88 -10.56
CA VAL A 99 -4.11 -7.56 -11.49
C VAL A 99 -4.26 -8.35 -12.80
N ARG A 100 -4.51 -9.66 -12.70
CA ARG A 100 -4.74 -10.49 -13.89
C ARG A 100 -5.96 -10.05 -14.69
N TRP A 101 -7.06 -9.73 -14.01
CA TRP A 101 -8.27 -9.25 -14.65
C TRP A 101 -8.00 -7.94 -15.40
N TRP A 102 -7.30 -6.97 -14.78
CA TRP A 102 -6.90 -5.72 -15.41
C TRP A 102 -6.04 -5.96 -16.65
N MET A 103 -4.99 -6.74 -16.52
CA MET A 103 -4.05 -7.00 -17.63
C MET A 103 -4.73 -7.72 -18.79
N ASN A 104 -5.64 -8.66 -18.52
CA ASN A 104 -6.43 -9.33 -19.56
C ASN A 104 -7.35 -8.31 -20.28
N ARG A 105 -7.99 -7.43 -19.52
CA ARG A 105 -8.85 -6.37 -20.08
C ARG A 105 -8.08 -5.41 -20.98
N MET A 106 -6.84 -5.12 -20.62
CA MET A 106 -5.91 -4.25 -21.36
C MET A 106 -5.12 -4.98 -22.46
N ARG A 107 -5.41 -6.27 -22.70
CA ARG A 107 -4.73 -7.12 -23.69
C ARG A 107 -3.21 -7.24 -23.45
N GLN A 108 -2.79 -7.33 -22.18
CA GLN A 108 -1.39 -7.41 -21.74
C GLN A 108 -1.02 -8.82 -21.26
N THR A 109 -1.67 -9.87 -21.77
CA THR A 109 -1.46 -11.27 -21.36
C THR A 109 -0.01 -11.72 -21.55
N SER A 110 0.58 -11.46 -22.72
CA SER A 110 1.97 -11.82 -22.97
C SER A 110 2.95 -11.12 -22.02
N TRP A 111 2.74 -9.84 -21.75
CA TRP A 111 3.57 -9.11 -20.76
C TRP A 111 3.38 -9.63 -19.34
N ALA A 112 2.17 -9.99 -18.97
CA ALA A 112 1.88 -10.58 -17.65
C ALA A 112 2.68 -11.87 -17.41
N GLU A 113 2.79 -12.74 -18.43
CA GLU A 113 3.54 -14.00 -18.37
C GLU A 113 5.05 -13.79 -18.30
N HIS A 114 5.57 -12.64 -18.76
CA HIS A 114 6.98 -12.29 -18.75
C HIS A 114 7.37 -11.28 -17.64
N GLY A 115 6.67 -11.30 -16.53
CA GLY A 115 7.00 -10.52 -15.34
C GLY A 115 6.24 -9.19 -15.20
N GLY A 116 5.48 -8.76 -16.21
CA GLY A 116 4.70 -7.52 -16.17
C GLY A 116 3.65 -7.47 -15.06
N ALA A 117 3.16 -8.64 -14.62
CA ALA A 117 2.19 -8.72 -13.53
C ALA A 117 2.71 -8.11 -12.22
N ALA A 118 3.99 -8.33 -11.89
CA ALA A 118 4.61 -7.75 -10.70
C ALA A 118 4.68 -6.22 -10.78
N HIS A 119 4.92 -5.65 -11.95
CA HIS A 119 4.95 -4.19 -12.13
C HIS A 119 3.56 -3.56 -11.97
N VAL A 120 2.52 -4.19 -12.52
CA VAL A 120 1.14 -3.72 -12.39
C VAL A 120 0.66 -3.84 -10.94
N ASP A 121 1.03 -4.91 -10.26
CA ASP A 121 0.78 -5.15 -8.84
C ASP A 121 1.38 -4.03 -7.98
N GLN A 122 2.69 -3.78 -8.11
CA GLN A 122 3.36 -2.70 -7.39
C GLN A 122 2.80 -1.32 -7.73
N THR A 123 2.44 -1.08 -8.99
CA THR A 123 1.81 0.20 -9.39
C THR A 123 0.47 0.41 -8.68
N ALA A 124 -0.35 -0.64 -8.56
CA ALA A 124 -1.62 -0.57 -7.85
C ALA A 124 -1.44 -0.25 -6.34
N HIS A 125 -0.45 -0.87 -5.69
CA HIS A 125 -0.09 -0.56 -4.30
C HIS A 125 0.38 0.89 -4.13
N ILE A 126 1.29 1.35 -4.99
CA ILE A 126 1.80 2.73 -4.96
C ILE A 126 0.66 3.75 -5.15
N LEU A 127 -0.28 3.48 -6.05
CA LEU A 127 -1.45 4.33 -6.25
C LEU A 127 -2.34 4.37 -5.00
N ALA A 128 -2.56 3.23 -4.34
CA ALA A 128 -3.33 3.18 -3.09
C ALA A 128 -2.66 4.00 -1.97
N LEU A 129 -1.32 3.95 -1.87
CA LEU A 129 -0.55 4.77 -0.93
C LEU A 129 -0.63 6.27 -1.26
N ALA A 130 -0.56 6.64 -2.54
CA ALA A 130 -0.69 8.02 -2.98
C ALA A 130 -2.07 8.59 -2.62
N LEU A 131 -3.14 7.82 -2.79
CA LEU A 131 -4.49 8.23 -2.39
C LEU A 131 -4.60 8.39 -0.86
N ALA A 132 -4.02 7.48 -0.07
CA ALA A 132 -3.96 7.63 1.38
C ALA A 132 -3.18 8.91 1.79
N ALA A 133 -2.04 9.18 1.15
CA ALA A 133 -1.24 10.37 1.41
C ALA A 133 -1.98 11.66 1.05
N LEU A 134 -2.74 11.68 -0.04
CA LEU A 134 -3.58 12.83 -0.43
C LEU A 134 -4.66 13.11 0.60
N THR A 135 -5.33 12.08 1.11
CA THR A 135 -6.38 12.24 2.13
C THR A 135 -5.84 12.70 3.48
N LEU A 136 -4.59 12.37 3.81
CA LEU A 136 -3.93 12.80 5.04
C LEU A 136 -3.32 14.21 4.92
N ALA A 137 -3.08 14.71 3.69
CA ALA A 137 -2.52 16.02 3.42
C ALA A 137 -3.56 17.09 3.12
N ALA A 138 -4.84 16.71 2.95
CA ALA A 138 -5.96 17.60 2.68
C ALA A 138 -6.49 18.24 3.96
#